data_c4afa62c1c9f4b8978f0d9c335d6b92c
#
_entry.id   c4afa62c1c9f4b8978f0d9c335d6b92c
#
_cell.length_a   1.000
_cell.length_b   1.000
_cell.length_c   1.000
_cell.angle_alpha   90.00
_cell.angle_beta   90.00
_cell.angle_gamma   90.00
#
_symmetry.space_group_name_H-M   'P 1'
#
loop_
_entity.id
_entity.type
_entity.pdbx_description
1 polymer ?
#
loop_
_entity_poly.entity_id
_entity_poly.type
_entity_poly.pdbx_seq_one_letter_code
_entity_poly.pdbx_strand_id
1 'polypeptide(L)' 'DQELKAEIQSIFIEHKGNYAYRRIYLELRNRAYLVNHKRVQGLMKVLNLQA' A
#
# COMPACT_ATOMS: atom_id res chain seq x y z
N ASP A 1 -0.62 -6.42 -10.81
CA ASP A 1 -1.09 -5.15 -10.29
C ASP A 1 -2.34 -5.27 -9.44
N GLN A 2 -3.28 -6.13 -9.84
CA GLN A 2 -4.46 -6.34 -9.01
C GLN A 2 -4.09 -6.98 -7.68
N GLU A 3 -3.13 -7.88 -7.72
CA GLU A 3 -2.65 -8.52 -6.51
C GLU A 3 -2.01 -7.49 -5.59
N LEU A 4 -1.22 -6.60 -6.15
CA LEU A 4 -0.57 -5.55 -5.38
C LEU A 4 -1.60 -4.58 -4.80
N LYS A 5 -2.59 -4.22 -5.58
CA LYS A 5 -3.66 -3.36 -5.11
C LYS A 5 -4.41 -4.00 -3.95
N ALA A 6 -4.69 -5.28 -4.06
CA ALA A 6 -5.39 -6.02 -3.02
C ALA A 6 -4.58 -6.05 -1.74
N GLU A 7 -3.26 -6.21 -1.84
CA GLU A 7 -2.40 -6.20 -0.67
C GLU A 7 -2.39 -4.83 0.00
N ILE A 8 -2.26 -3.79 -0.80
CA ILE A 8 -2.26 -2.42 -0.26
C ILE A 8 -3.58 -2.15 0.47
N GLN A 9 -4.67 -2.53 -0.15
CA GLN A 9 -5.99 -2.32 0.44
C GLN A 9 -6.15 -3.10 1.73
N SER A 10 -5.68 -4.34 1.74
CA SER A 10 -5.74 -5.19 2.92
C SER A 10 -4.95 -4.60 4.08
N ILE A 11 -3.74 -4.14 3.80
CA ILE A 11 -2.90 -3.53 4.82
C ILE A 11 -3.56 -2.26 5.36
N PHE A 12 -4.10 -1.44 4.46
CA PHE A 12 -4.73 -0.19 4.85
C PHE A 12 -5.92 -0.45 5.76
N ILE A 13 -6.77 -1.39 5.39
CA ILE A 13 -7.97 -1.73 6.17
C ILE A 13 -7.58 -2.36 7.50
N GLU A 14 -6.58 -3.23 7.48
CA GLU A 14 -6.12 -3.91 8.68
C GLU A 14 -5.71 -2.92 9.76
N HIS A 15 -5.14 -1.81 9.35
CA HIS A 15 -4.65 -0.79 10.27
C HIS A 15 -5.58 0.42 10.34
N LYS A 16 -6.80 0.27 9.84
CA LYS A 16 -7.87 1.26 9.95
C LYS A 16 -7.47 2.64 9.45
N GLY A 17 -6.68 2.66 8.39
CA GLY A 17 -6.29 3.92 7.78
C GLY A 17 -5.21 4.69 8.54
N ASN A 18 -4.58 4.07 9.52
CA ASN A 18 -3.53 4.72 10.29
C ASN A 18 -2.18 4.75 9.60
N TYR A 19 -2.05 4.02 8.50
CA TYR A 19 -0.78 3.93 7.79
C TYR A 19 -0.74 4.86 6.60
N ALA A 20 0.33 5.66 6.53
CA ALA A 20 0.64 6.44 5.33
C ALA A 20 1.33 5.52 4.31
N TYR A 21 1.55 6.04 3.07
CA TYR A 21 2.11 5.22 2.00
C TYR A 21 3.48 4.66 2.36
N ARG A 22 4.25 5.36 3.15
CA ARG A 22 5.58 4.91 3.58
C ARG A 22 5.48 3.60 4.36
N ARG A 23 4.54 3.54 5.26
CA ARG A 23 4.36 2.35 6.09
C ARG A 23 3.85 1.19 5.26
N ILE A 24 2.94 1.47 4.36
CA ILE A 24 2.42 0.45 3.45
C ILE A 24 3.55 -0.08 2.56
N TYR A 25 4.41 0.81 2.09
CA TYR A 25 5.57 0.42 1.30
C TYR A 25 6.47 -0.54 2.09
N LEU A 26 6.72 -0.24 3.36
CA LEU A 26 7.56 -1.11 4.19
C LEU A 26 6.91 -2.46 4.42
N GLU A 27 5.61 -2.47 4.63
CA GLU A 27 4.88 -3.73 4.81
C GLU A 27 4.95 -4.58 3.55
N LEU A 28 4.83 -3.95 2.40
CA LEU A 28 4.93 -4.66 1.14
C LEU A 28 6.32 -5.26 0.95
N ARG A 29 7.35 -4.51 1.31
CA ARG A 29 8.71 -5.01 1.23
C ARG A 29 8.91 -6.21 2.15
N ASN A 30 8.32 -6.16 3.33
CA ASN A 30 8.39 -7.28 4.26
C ASN A 30 7.71 -8.52 3.72
N ARG A 31 6.75 -8.32 2.81
CA ARG A 31 6.05 -9.43 2.17
C ARG A 31 6.67 -9.80 0.82
N ALA A 32 7.90 -9.34 0.59
CA ALA A 32 8.69 -9.65 -0.60
C ALA A 32 8.15 -9.04 -1.89
N TYR A 33 7.39 -7.98 -1.80
CA TYR A 33 6.98 -7.25 -2.99
C TYR A 33 8.06 -6.24 -3.37
N LEU A 34 8.50 -6.30 -4.60
CA LEU A 34 9.53 -5.40 -5.10
C LEU A 34 8.88 -4.17 -5.74
N VAL A 35 8.59 -3.19 -4.91
CA VAL A 35 7.94 -1.95 -5.35
C VAL A 35 8.73 -0.75 -4.85
N ASN A 36 8.50 0.41 -5.45
CA ASN A 36 9.11 1.64 -4.98
C ASN A 36 8.03 2.57 -4.42
N HIS A 37 8.47 3.67 -3.80
CA HIS A 37 7.57 4.63 -3.15
C HIS A 37 6.55 5.19 -4.12
N LYS A 38 7.00 5.56 -5.31
CA LYS A 38 6.13 6.18 -6.29
C LYS A 38 5.01 5.23 -6.71
N ARG A 39 5.36 3.97 -6.86
CA ARG A 39 4.37 2.96 -7.26
C ARG A 39 3.29 2.83 -6.20
N VAL A 40 3.71 2.71 -4.95
CA VAL A 40 2.78 2.58 -3.83
C VAL A 40 1.91 3.81 -3.72
N GLN A 41 2.52 4.99 -3.83
CA GLN A 41 1.79 6.24 -3.73
C GLN A 41 0.75 6.36 -4.85
N GLY A 42 1.13 5.99 -6.06
CA GLY A 42 0.22 6.02 -7.19
C GLY A 42 -0.95 5.06 -7.03
N LEU A 43 -0.67 3.86 -6.54
CA LEU A 43 -1.72 2.87 -6.34
C LEU A 43 -2.68 3.29 -5.23
N MET A 44 -2.16 3.87 -4.17
CA MET A 44 -3.01 4.39 -3.10
C MET A 44 -3.92 5.49 -3.61
N LYS A 45 -3.41 6.33 -4.51
CA LYS A 45 -4.20 7.38 -5.11
C LYS A 45 -5.33 6.80 -5.96
N VAL A 46 -5.01 5.78 -6.74
CA VAL A 46 -6.01 5.09 -7.57
C VAL A 46 -7.08 4.45 -6.71
N LEU A 47 -6.67 3.88 -5.57
CA LEU A 47 -7.60 3.23 -4.65
C LEU A 47 -8.28 4.22 -3.71
N ASN A 48 -7.91 5.49 -3.80
CA ASN A 48 -8.46 6.55 -2.95
C ASN A 48 -8.20 6.29 -1.47
N LEU A 49 -7.04 5.75 -1.16
CA LEU A 49 -6.63 5.44 0.21
C LEU A 49 -5.63 6.49 0.69
N GLN A 50 -6.12 7.64 1.05
CA GLN A 50 -5.27 8.70 1.55
C GLN A 50 -5.46 8.87 3.06
N ALA A 51 -4.34 8.95 3.73
CA ALA A 51 -4.36 9.18 5.17
C ALA A 51 -4.67 10.63 5.50
#